data_65efda62e6a9a955a51e907c96d3bcdf
#
_entry.id   65efda62e6a9a955a51e907c96d3bcdf
#
_cell.length_a   1.000
_cell.length_b   1.000
_cell.length_c   1.000
_cell.angle_alpha   90.00
_cell.angle_beta   90.00
_cell.angle_gamma   90.00
#
_symmetry.space_group_name_H-M   'P 1'
#
loop_
_entity.id
_entity.type
_entity.pdbx_description
1 polymer ?
#
loop_
_entity_poly.entity_id
_entity_poly.type
_entity_poly.pdbx_seq_one_letter_code
_entity_poly.pdbx_strand_id
1 'polypeptide(L)'
;MLLSVLIKTIVYITFFFNPFDFRLPPFILLLLSTDSRKSFGLNFHGLFPSNLVSFSDYDLCRNQKTFRPKKNAPSGSKGAQLQKHIDATLGSGNLREAVKLPPGEDFNEWLAVNTVDFFNQVNILYGTLTEFCTATSCPTMTAGPKYEYRWADGVTIKKPIEVSAPKYVEYLMDWIEAQLDDESIFPQKLGSPFPANFQDVVKTIFKRLFRVYAHIYHSHFQKIVSLKEEAHLNTCFKHFVLFTWEFRLIDKGELAPLQELVESILQC
;
A
#
# COMPACT_ATOMS: atom_id res chain seq x y z
N MET A 1 21.43 -9.62 -6.09
CA MET A 1 20.72 -8.34 -5.92
C MET A 1 19.69 -8.10 -7.04
N LEU A 2 20.08 -7.98 -8.30
CA LEU A 2 19.16 -7.81 -9.45
C LEU A 2 18.08 -8.92 -9.57
N LEU A 3 18.42 -10.17 -9.28
CA LEU A 3 17.50 -11.31 -9.37
C LEU A 3 16.39 -11.24 -8.27
N SER A 4 16.70 -10.78 -7.08
CA SER A 4 15.75 -10.62 -5.99
C SER A 4 14.72 -9.52 -6.28
N VAL A 5 15.17 -8.42 -6.88
CA VAL A 5 14.29 -7.33 -7.33
C VAL A 5 13.42 -7.82 -8.49
N LEU A 6 13.99 -8.52 -9.46
CA LEU A 6 13.28 -9.05 -10.61
C LEU A 6 12.19 -10.06 -10.19
N ILE A 7 12.48 -10.95 -9.24
CA ILE A 7 11.51 -11.93 -8.72
C ILE A 7 10.39 -11.22 -7.95
N LYS A 8 10.72 -10.22 -7.11
CA LYS A 8 9.70 -9.42 -6.40
C LYS A 8 8.80 -8.67 -7.38
N THR A 9 9.38 -8.04 -8.41
CA THR A 9 8.65 -7.29 -9.44
C THR A 9 7.76 -8.22 -10.29
N ILE A 10 8.24 -9.39 -10.66
CA ILE A 10 7.48 -10.36 -11.46
C ILE A 10 6.32 -10.96 -10.66
N VAL A 11 6.54 -11.34 -9.41
CA VAL A 11 5.49 -11.83 -8.51
C VAL A 11 4.42 -10.76 -8.31
N TYR A 12 4.83 -9.50 -8.20
CA TYR A 12 3.93 -8.37 -8.02
C TYR A 12 3.07 -8.08 -9.27
N ILE A 13 3.68 -8.08 -10.46
CA ILE A 13 2.97 -7.86 -11.74
C ILE A 13 1.97 -8.99 -12.00
N THR A 14 2.34 -10.24 -11.73
CA THR A 14 1.45 -11.39 -11.94
C THR A 14 0.27 -11.36 -10.97
N PHE A 15 0.46 -10.88 -9.75
CA PHE A 15 -0.58 -10.85 -8.71
C PHE A 15 -1.63 -9.73 -8.93
N PHE A 16 -1.20 -8.56 -9.44
CA PHE A 16 -2.10 -7.40 -9.61
C PHE A 16 -2.78 -7.32 -10.98
N PHE A 17 -2.13 -7.83 -12.02
CA PHE A 17 -2.67 -7.73 -13.38
C PHE A 17 -3.48 -8.94 -13.85
N ASN A 18 -3.37 -10.10 -13.18
CA ASN A 18 -4.17 -11.26 -13.54
C ASN A 18 -4.32 -12.25 -12.37
N PRO A 19 -5.18 -11.99 -11.39
CA PRO A 19 -5.37 -12.86 -10.22
C PRO A 19 -5.96 -14.25 -10.55
N PHE A 20 -6.38 -14.50 -11.81
CA PHE A 20 -7.03 -15.74 -12.22
C PHE A 20 -6.25 -16.59 -13.23
N ASP A 21 -5.14 -16.11 -13.78
CA ASP A 21 -4.34 -16.88 -14.74
C ASP A 21 -2.90 -17.11 -14.24
N PHE A 22 -2.71 -18.21 -13.53
CA PHE A 22 -1.45 -18.67 -12.96
C PHE A 22 -0.42 -19.15 -14.01
N ARG A 23 -0.46 -18.66 -15.24
CA ARG A 23 0.55 -19.00 -16.23
C ARG A 23 1.76 -18.10 -16.05
N LEU A 24 2.79 -18.65 -15.40
CA LEU A 24 4.11 -18.03 -15.42
C LEU A 24 4.53 -17.77 -16.87
N PRO A 25 5.07 -16.56 -17.18
CA PRO A 25 5.60 -16.29 -18.51
C PRO A 25 6.57 -17.38 -18.95
N PRO A 26 6.59 -17.78 -20.24
CA PRO A 26 7.43 -18.88 -20.74
C PRO A 26 8.90 -18.75 -20.38
N PHE A 27 9.41 -17.54 -20.22
CA PHE A 27 10.77 -17.25 -19.81
C PHE A 27 11.06 -17.71 -18.36
N ILE A 28 10.11 -17.63 -17.45
CA ILE A 28 10.27 -18.10 -16.05
C ILE A 28 10.19 -19.63 -16.00
N LEU A 29 9.33 -20.24 -16.80
CA LEU A 29 9.29 -21.70 -16.95
C LEU A 29 10.61 -22.26 -17.49
N LEU A 30 11.27 -21.52 -18.38
CA LEU A 30 12.59 -21.87 -18.90
C LEU A 30 13.68 -21.81 -17.83
N LEU A 31 13.64 -20.82 -16.94
CA LEU A 31 14.56 -20.68 -15.81
C LEU A 31 14.34 -21.73 -14.70
N LEU A 32 13.15 -22.32 -14.64
CA LEU A 32 12.81 -23.37 -13.69
C LEU A 32 12.99 -24.78 -14.24
N SER A 33 13.31 -24.93 -15.52
CA SER A 33 13.55 -26.24 -16.13
C SER A 33 14.88 -26.86 -15.61
N THR A 34 14.84 -28.18 -15.38
CA THR A 34 15.99 -28.92 -14.80
C THR A 34 17.25 -28.86 -15.64
N ASP A 35 17.15 -28.70 -16.96
CA ASP A 35 18.28 -28.66 -17.88
C ASP A 35 19.02 -27.32 -17.88
N SER A 36 18.31 -26.20 -17.63
CA SER A 36 18.93 -24.88 -17.55
C SER A 36 19.73 -24.66 -16.26
N ARG A 37 19.45 -25.41 -15.19
CA ARG A 37 20.18 -25.34 -13.92
C ARG A 37 21.64 -25.78 -14.01
N LYS A 38 21.93 -26.73 -14.88
CA LYS A 38 23.31 -27.24 -15.09
C LYS A 38 24.17 -26.27 -15.89
N SER A 39 23.58 -25.45 -16.74
CA SER A 39 24.31 -24.53 -17.61
C SER A 39 24.80 -23.25 -16.88
N PHE A 40 24.16 -22.84 -15.78
CA PHE A 40 24.49 -21.61 -15.07
C PHE A 40 25.22 -21.77 -13.74
N GLY A 41 25.56 -23.00 -13.33
CA GLY A 41 26.34 -23.28 -12.11
C GLY A 41 25.68 -22.79 -10.80
N LEU A 42 24.38 -22.51 -10.82
CA LEU A 42 23.62 -22.01 -9.68
C LEU A 42 23.05 -23.16 -8.86
N ASN A 43 23.55 -23.32 -7.64
CA ASN A 43 23.10 -24.36 -6.72
C ASN A 43 21.89 -23.84 -5.93
N PHE A 44 20.67 -24.27 -6.32
CA PHE A 44 19.40 -23.80 -5.73
C PHE A 44 18.92 -24.62 -4.53
N HIS A 45 19.74 -25.55 -4.02
CA HIS A 45 19.34 -26.46 -2.93
C HIS A 45 19.05 -25.79 -1.57
N GLY A 46 19.14 -24.47 -1.45
CA GLY A 46 18.80 -23.74 -0.22
C GLY A 46 17.70 -22.68 -0.37
N LEU A 47 17.16 -22.49 -1.58
CA LEU A 47 16.25 -21.37 -1.87
C LEU A 47 14.75 -21.74 -1.90
N PHE A 48 14.41 -23.01 -1.95
CA PHE A 48 13.02 -23.47 -1.90
C PHE A 48 12.89 -24.62 -0.89
N PRO A 49 12.12 -24.47 0.18
CA PRO A 49 11.70 -25.59 1.00
C PRO A 49 10.83 -26.53 0.16
N SER A 50 11.00 -27.84 0.37
CA SER A 50 10.35 -28.93 -0.38
C SER A 50 8.84 -29.04 -0.18
N ASN A 51 8.22 -28.13 0.53
CA ASN A 51 6.77 -28.04 0.69
C ASN A 51 6.28 -26.83 -0.09
N LEU A 52 5.46 -27.06 -1.11
CA LEU A 52 4.63 -26.06 -1.74
C LEU A 52 3.76 -25.44 -0.64
N VAL A 53 4.23 -24.35 -0.08
CA VAL A 53 3.46 -23.55 0.85
C VAL A 53 2.29 -22.98 0.07
N SER A 54 1.09 -23.27 0.53
CA SER A 54 -0.13 -22.63 0.09
C SER A 54 0.09 -21.12 0.11
N PHE A 55 -0.13 -20.44 -1.00
CA PHE A 55 0.05 -18.99 -1.19
C PHE A 55 -0.93 -18.14 -0.34
N SER A 56 -1.55 -18.69 0.68
CA SER A 56 -2.33 -17.98 1.69
C SER A 56 -1.47 -17.33 2.78
N ASP A 57 -0.17 -17.61 2.82
CA ASP A 57 0.72 -17.07 3.84
C ASP A 57 1.59 -15.96 3.23
N TYR A 58 1.19 -14.72 3.50
CA TYR A 58 2.01 -13.50 3.31
C TYR A 58 3.28 -13.49 4.21
N ASP A 59 3.86 -14.64 4.48
CA ASP A 59 5.01 -14.82 5.38
C ASP A 59 6.36 -14.35 4.80
N LEU A 60 6.39 -13.79 3.57
CA LEU A 60 7.62 -13.29 2.94
C LEU A 60 8.10 -11.94 3.52
N CYS A 61 7.30 -11.29 4.37
CA CYS A 61 7.66 -10.03 5.03
C CYS A 61 8.01 -10.20 6.52
N ARG A 62 8.30 -11.41 6.99
CA ARG A 62 8.42 -11.76 8.42
C ARG A 62 9.56 -11.08 9.18
N ASN A 63 10.53 -10.46 8.51
CA ASN A 63 11.68 -9.82 9.15
C ASN A 63 11.73 -8.28 9.07
N GLN A 64 10.75 -7.66 8.42
CA GLN A 64 10.53 -6.22 8.53
C GLN A 64 9.32 -6.04 9.43
N LYS A 65 9.37 -5.07 10.35
CA LYS A 65 8.23 -4.60 11.15
C LYS A 65 7.23 -3.88 10.23
N THR A 66 6.71 -4.59 9.24
CA THR A 66 5.71 -4.08 8.32
C THR A 66 4.38 -4.68 8.69
N PHE A 67 3.34 -3.92 8.46
CA PHE A 67 1.96 -4.30 8.70
C PHE A 67 1.68 -5.71 8.14
N ARG A 68 1.07 -6.52 8.98
CA ARG A 68 0.47 -7.78 8.59
C ARG A 68 -1.01 -7.53 8.38
N PRO A 69 -1.54 -7.71 7.16
CA PRO A 69 -2.99 -7.66 6.98
C PRO A 69 -3.61 -8.61 8.00
N LYS A 70 -4.63 -8.13 8.71
CA LYS A 70 -5.34 -9.00 9.69
C LYS A 70 -5.72 -10.26 8.95
N LYS A 71 -5.26 -11.41 9.47
CA LYS A 71 -5.55 -12.71 8.89
C LYS A 71 -7.04 -12.82 8.70
N ASN A 72 -7.44 -12.88 7.42
CA ASN A 72 -8.76 -13.22 6.92
C ASN A 72 -9.90 -12.92 7.91
N ALA A 73 -10.60 -11.80 7.68
CA ALA A 73 -11.93 -11.64 8.25
C ALA A 73 -12.68 -12.97 8.07
N PRO A 74 -13.35 -13.52 9.11
CA PRO A 74 -14.02 -14.81 9.02
C PRO A 74 -14.83 -14.89 7.74
N SER A 75 -14.75 -15.99 7.00
CA SER A 75 -15.51 -16.19 5.77
C SER A 75 -16.99 -16.00 6.09
N GLY A 76 -17.63 -15.01 5.43
CA GLY A 76 -19.01 -14.60 5.72
C GLY A 76 -19.12 -13.32 6.55
N SER A 77 -18.02 -12.75 7.06
CA SER A 77 -18.05 -11.42 7.68
C SER A 77 -18.36 -10.35 6.66
N LYS A 78 -18.93 -9.22 7.10
CA LYS A 78 -19.23 -8.08 6.26
C LYS A 78 -17.97 -7.53 5.59
N GLY A 79 -16.85 -7.46 6.32
CA GLY A 79 -15.55 -7.06 5.79
C GLY A 79 -15.08 -7.95 4.63
N ALA A 80 -15.26 -9.27 4.72
CA ALA A 80 -14.91 -10.19 3.63
C ALA A 80 -15.81 -10.03 2.39
N GLN A 81 -17.09 -9.67 2.58
CA GLN A 81 -18.02 -9.37 1.47
C GLN A 81 -17.64 -8.06 0.78
N LEU A 82 -17.33 -7.02 1.55
CA LEU A 82 -16.88 -5.72 1.03
C LEU A 82 -15.54 -5.85 0.30
N GLN A 83 -14.59 -6.63 0.82
CA GLN A 83 -13.32 -6.88 0.13
C GLN A 83 -13.55 -7.55 -1.23
N LYS A 84 -14.42 -8.55 -1.33
CA LYS A 84 -14.79 -9.15 -2.63
C LYS A 84 -15.42 -8.15 -3.60
N HIS A 85 -16.21 -7.21 -3.08
CA HIS A 85 -16.78 -6.14 -3.91
C HIS A 85 -15.69 -5.19 -4.42
N ILE A 86 -14.74 -4.79 -3.57
CA ILE A 86 -13.58 -3.98 -3.98
C ILE A 86 -12.80 -4.69 -5.08
N ASP A 87 -12.41 -5.94 -4.87
CA ASP A 87 -11.63 -6.73 -5.84
C ASP A 87 -12.35 -6.83 -7.19
N ALA A 88 -13.66 -7.07 -7.17
CA ALA A 88 -14.47 -7.19 -8.40
C ALA A 88 -14.58 -5.84 -9.14
N THR A 89 -14.77 -4.73 -8.44
CA THR A 89 -14.91 -3.39 -9.04
C THR A 89 -13.56 -2.84 -9.51
N LEU A 90 -12.46 -3.08 -8.80
CA LEU A 90 -11.12 -2.74 -9.25
C LEU A 90 -10.76 -3.52 -10.53
N GLY A 91 -11.13 -4.79 -10.61
CA GLY A 91 -10.94 -5.63 -11.80
C GLY A 91 -11.68 -5.13 -13.05
N SER A 92 -12.76 -4.34 -12.90
CA SER A 92 -13.49 -3.72 -14.02
C SER A 92 -12.72 -2.59 -14.72
N GLY A 93 -11.67 -2.06 -14.11
CA GLY A 93 -10.89 -0.93 -14.62
C GLY A 93 -11.56 0.45 -14.43
N ASN A 94 -12.80 0.50 -13.94
CA ASN A 94 -13.49 1.77 -13.67
C ASN A 94 -13.30 2.19 -12.20
N LEU A 95 -12.19 2.88 -11.92
CA LEU A 95 -11.86 3.31 -10.56
C LEU A 95 -12.89 4.27 -9.96
N ARG A 96 -13.60 5.08 -10.78
CA ARG A 96 -14.63 5.99 -10.26
C ARG A 96 -15.84 5.25 -9.70
N GLU A 97 -16.19 4.13 -10.28
CA GLU A 97 -17.26 3.28 -9.74
C GLU A 97 -16.74 2.47 -8.53
N ALA A 98 -15.50 2.01 -8.60
CA ALA A 98 -14.89 1.20 -7.55
C ALA A 98 -14.83 1.91 -6.19
N VAL A 99 -14.67 3.24 -6.17
CA VAL A 99 -14.58 4.01 -4.92
C VAL A 99 -15.93 4.31 -4.29
N LYS A 100 -17.04 4.23 -5.02
CA LYS A 100 -18.36 4.58 -4.51
C LYS A 100 -18.81 3.64 -3.38
N LEU A 101 -19.55 4.20 -2.42
CA LEU A 101 -20.21 3.40 -1.40
C LEU A 101 -21.23 2.45 -2.04
N PRO A 102 -21.11 1.14 -1.84
CA PRO A 102 -22.09 0.18 -2.39
C PRO A 102 -23.48 0.41 -1.79
N PRO A 103 -24.56 0.23 -2.57
CA PRO A 103 -25.91 0.42 -2.08
C PRO A 103 -26.23 -0.46 -0.87
N GLY A 104 -26.75 0.15 0.19
CA GLY A 104 -27.14 -0.57 1.41
C GLY A 104 -26.00 -0.85 2.39
N GLU A 105 -24.77 -0.43 2.08
CA GLU A 105 -23.63 -0.63 2.96
C GLU A 105 -23.45 0.54 3.95
N ASP A 106 -22.88 0.23 5.14
CA ASP A 106 -22.56 1.22 6.14
C ASP A 106 -21.32 2.02 5.74
N PHE A 107 -21.39 3.35 5.92
CA PHE A 107 -20.31 4.25 5.52
C PHE A 107 -19.01 4.03 6.30
N ASN A 108 -19.09 3.80 7.61
CA ASN A 108 -17.90 3.59 8.44
C ASN A 108 -17.26 2.23 8.18
N GLU A 109 -18.08 1.20 7.90
CA GLU A 109 -17.56 -0.11 7.44
C GLU A 109 -16.81 0.02 6.11
N TRP A 110 -17.36 0.81 5.17
CA TRP A 110 -16.70 1.07 3.89
C TRP A 110 -15.38 1.81 4.07
N LEU A 111 -15.36 2.85 4.90
CA LEU A 111 -14.12 3.55 5.24
C LEU A 111 -13.11 2.63 5.92
N ALA A 112 -13.53 1.79 6.85
CA ALA A 112 -12.64 0.88 7.58
C ALA A 112 -11.93 -0.11 6.65
N VAL A 113 -12.68 -0.79 5.79
CA VAL A 113 -12.12 -1.77 4.83
C VAL A 113 -11.14 -1.08 3.87
N ASN A 114 -11.53 0.06 3.29
CA ASN A 114 -10.66 0.78 2.36
C ASN A 114 -9.43 1.39 3.07
N THR A 115 -9.53 1.77 4.35
CA THR A 115 -8.36 2.25 5.11
C THR A 115 -7.29 1.16 5.21
N VAL A 116 -7.67 -0.08 5.50
CA VAL A 116 -6.74 -1.21 5.52
C VAL A 116 -6.13 -1.45 4.14
N ASP A 117 -6.94 -1.39 3.09
CA ASP A 117 -6.50 -1.65 1.72
C ASP A 117 -5.48 -0.60 1.25
N PHE A 118 -5.78 0.69 1.43
CA PHE A 118 -4.84 1.77 1.09
C PHE A 118 -3.57 1.77 1.94
N PHE A 119 -3.68 1.42 3.22
CA PHE A 119 -2.51 1.25 4.07
C PHE A 119 -1.58 0.16 3.52
N ASN A 120 -2.12 -1.02 3.20
CA ASN A 120 -1.36 -2.11 2.60
C ASN A 120 -0.72 -1.69 1.27
N GLN A 121 -1.48 -1.02 0.41
CA GLN A 121 -1.03 -0.56 -0.89
C GLN A 121 0.16 0.41 -0.78
N VAL A 122 0.06 1.43 0.09
CA VAL A 122 1.15 2.39 0.32
C VAL A 122 2.37 1.72 0.94
N ASN A 123 2.17 0.80 1.88
CA ASN A 123 3.24 0.05 2.53
C ASN A 123 4.04 -0.79 1.51
N ILE A 124 3.36 -1.52 0.64
CA ILE A 124 3.99 -2.31 -0.42
C ILE A 124 4.72 -1.40 -1.42
N LEU A 125 4.07 -0.33 -1.86
CA LEU A 125 4.64 0.62 -2.80
C LEU A 125 5.93 1.25 -2.25
N TYR A 126 5.89 1.75 -1.01
CA TYR A 126 7.09 2.31 -0.38
C TYR A 126 8.16 1.24 -0.14
N GLY A 127 7.77 0.00 0.14
CA GLY A 127 8.66 -1.14 0.30
C GLY A 127 9.59 -1.38 -0.89
N THR A 128 9.16 -1.01 -2.11
CA THR A 128 9.99 -1.12 -3.33
C THR A 128 11.11 -0.07 -3.38
N LEU A 129 11.00 0.97 -2.57
CA LEU A 129 11.91 2.13 -2.55
C LEU A 129 12.89 2.13 -1.38
N THR A 130 12.80 1.20 -0.46
CA THR A 130 13.60 1.19 0.79
C THR A 130 15.11 1.15 0.55
N GLU A 131 15.57 0.61 -0.58
CA GLU A 131 17.00 0.62 -0.96
C GLU A 131 17.47 2.01 -1.46
N PHE A 132 16.56 2.87 -1.87
CA PHE A 132 16.85 4.18 -2.47
C PHE A 132 16.49 5.33 -1.53
N CYS A 133 15.43 5.17 -0.76
CA CYS A 133 15.01 6.11 0.28
C CYS A 133 15.71 5.75 1.60
N THR A 134 16.87 6.34 1.82
CA THR A 134 17.71 6.10 3.01
C THR A 134 17.84 7.37 3.83
N ALA A 135 18.30 7.28 5.08
CA ALA A 135 18.58 8.46 5.90
C ALA A 135 19.65 9.39 5.28
N THR A 136 20.50 8.86 4.40
CA THR A 136 21.51 9.66 3.69
C THR A 136 20.92 10.37 2.46
N SER A 137 20.09 9.68 1.66
CA SER A 137 19.48 10.27 0.47
C SER A 137 18.29 11.18 0.79
N CYS A 138 17.57 10.89 1.86
CA CYS A 138 16.38 11.61 2.30
C CYS A 138 16.48 11.92 3.81
N PRO A 139 17.39 12.83 4.23
CA PRO A 139 17.64 13.12 5.64
C PRO A 139 16.45 13.77 6.36
N THR A 140 15.53 14.35 5.59
CA THR A 140 14.26 14.92 6.08
C THR A 140 13.07 14.41 5.26
N MET A 141 11.89 14.34 5.87
CA MET A 141 10.67 13.99 5.14
C MET A 141 10.11 15.22 4.43
N THR A 142 10.28 15.28 3.11
CA THR A 142 9.89 16.42 2.29
C THR A 142 9.08 16.03 1.06
N ALA A 143 8.32 16.99 0.52
CA ALA A 143 7.71 16.90 -0.80
C ALA A 143 8.15 18.13 -1.62
N GLY A 144 9.33 18.01 -2.24
CA GLY A 144 9.99 19.13 -2.88
C GLY A 144 10.52 20.18 -1.89
N PRO A 145 10.98 21.34 -2.37
CA PRO A 145 11.65 22.34 -1.52
C PRO A 145 10.73 23.13 -0.61
N LYS A 146 9.41 23.08 -0.85
CA LYS A 146 8.44 23.91 -0.12
C LYS A 146 7.78 23.19 1.06
N TYR A 147 7.77 21.86 1.07
CA TYR A 147 6.98 21.08 2.03
C TYR A 147 7.90 20.14 2.81
N GLU A 148 7.99 20.37 4.12
CA GLU A 148 8.67 19.53 5.09
C GLU A 148 7.65 18.98 6.08
N TYR A 149 7.72 17.68 6.35
CA TYR A 149 6.81 17.00 7.26
C TYR A 149 7.56 16.53 8.51
N ARG A 150 7.11 17.05 9.65
CA ARG A 150 7.63 16.65 10.96
C ARG A 150 6.74 15.60 11.58
N TRP A 151 7.31 14.70 12.34
CA TRP A 151 6.57 13.63 12.98
C TRP A 151 6.10 14.05 14.38
N ALA A 152 4.83 13.77 14.67
CA ALA A 152 4.23 13.76 16.00
C ALA A 152 3.07 12.78 15.99
N ASP A 153 2.97 11.93 17.02
CA ASP A 153 1.83 11.02 17.21
C ASP A 153 0.79 11.56 18.22
N GLY A 154 1.15 12.59 18.97
CA GLY A 154 0.29 13.21 20.00
C GLY A 154 0.31 12.47 21.34
N VAL A 155 0.91 11.30 21.44
CA VAL A 155 0.99 10.47 22.65
C VAL A 155 2.43 10.36 23.15
N THR A 156 3.27 9.67 22.39
CA THR A 156 4.69 9.46 22.73
C THR A 156 5.54 10.66 22.30
N ILE A 157 5.32 11.13 21.07
CA ILE A 157 6.01 12.28 20.48
C ILE A 157 4.97 13.40 20.31
N LYS A 158 4.85 14.22 21.36
CA LYS A 158 3.84 15.30 21.42
C LYS A 158 4.22 16.53 20.60
N LYS A 159 5.52 16.86 20.56
CA LYS A 159 6.04 18.00 19.77
C LYS A 159 6.57 17.48 18.44
N PRO A 160 6.23 18.14 17.30
CA PRO A 160 6.73 17.73 16.00
C PRO A 160 8.26 17.72 15.94
N ILE A 161 8.84 16.58 15.58
CA ILE A 161 10.30 16.39 15.42
C ILE A 161 10.63 16.19 13.95
N GLU A 162 11.81 16.66 13.58
CA GLU A 162 12.41 16.39 12.28
C GLU A 162 13.02 14.99 12.28
N VAL A 163 12.73 14.21 11.26
CA VAL A 163 13.27 12.85 11.07
C VAL A 163 13.50 12.60 9.59
N SER A 164 14.38 11.66 9.28
CA SER A 164 14.57 11.21 7.89
C SER A 164 13.29 10.61 7.29
N ALA A 165 13.15 10.67 5.97
CA ALA A 165 11.96 10.13 5.31
C ALA A 165 11.71 8.64 5.64
N PRO A 166 12.71 7.73 5.61
CA PRO A 166 12.46 6.35 6.01
C PRO A 166 12.02 6.23 7.48
N LYS A 167 12.53 7.07 8.38
CA LYS A 167 12.11 7.05 9.78
C LYS A 167 10.69 7.60 9.97
N TYR A 168 10.33 8.62 9.19
CA TYR A 168 8.96 9.14 9.17
C TYR A 168 7.97 8.06 8.73
N VAL A 169 8.28 7.34 7.65
CA VAL A 169 7.42 6.28 7.12
C VAL A 169 7.33 5.11 8.09
N GLU A 170 8.44 4.70 8.73
CA GLU A 170 8.44 3.67 9.77
C GLU A 170 7.47 4.05 10.91
N TYR A 171 7.62 5.25 11.48
CA TYR A 171 6.73 5.73 12.52
C TYR A 171 5.26 5.81 12.08
N LEU A 172 5.03 6.23 10.83
CA LEU A 172 3.69 6.32 10.27
C LEU A 172 3.04 4.95 10.16
N MET A 173 3.75 3.96 9.64
CA MET A 173 3.23 2.60 9.48
C MET A 173 2.94 1.95 10.83
N ASP A 174 3.85 2.05 11.80
CA ASP A 174 3.66 1.57 13.17
C ASP A 174 2.43 2.25 13.84
N TRP A 175 2.29 3.57 13.63
CA TRP A 175 1.19 4.34 14.20
C TRP A 175 -0.17 3.97 13.58
N ILE A 176 -0.24 3.71 12.26
CA ILE A 176 -1.48 3.25 11.61
C ILE A 176 -1.80 1.82 12.06
N GLU A 177 -0.83 0.93 12.08
CA GLU A 177 -1.00 -0.46 12.51
C GLU A 177 -1.60 -0.53 13.93
N ALA A 178 -1.06 0.25 14.86
CA ALA A 178 -1.56 0.32 16.22
C ALA A 178 -3.04 0.74 16.29
N GLN A 179 -3.49 1.65 15.40
CA GLN A 179 -4.89 2.06 15.35
C GLN A 179 -5.79 1.03 14.69
N LEU A 180 -5.32 0.38 13.61
CA LEU A 180 -6.05 -0.70 12.95
C LEU A 180 -6.24 -1.92 13.89
N ASP A 181 -5.30 -2.12 14.82
CA ASP A 181 -5.36 -3.20 15.80
C ASP A 181 -6.16 -2.86 17.06
N ASP A 182 -6.47 -1.59 17.25
CA ASP A 182 -7.32 -1.14 18.36
C ASP A 182 -8.80 -1.34 18.04
N GLU A 183 -9.41 -2.35 18.64
CA GLU A 183 -10.84 -2.67 18.47
C GLU A 183 -11.79 -1.57 18.96
N SER A 184 -11.30 -0.64 19.77
CA SER A 184 -12.09 0.54 20.17
C SER A 184 -12.18 1.58 19.04
N ILE A 185 -11.25 1.55 18.06
CA ILE A 185 -11.22 2.43 16.88
C ILE A 185 -11.74 1.70 15.65
N PHE A 186 -11.22 0.49 15.38
CA PHE A 186 -11.62 -0.38 14.26
C PHE A 186 -12.26 -1.65 14.78
N PRO A 187 -13.55 -1.63 15.15
CA PRO A 187 -14.25 -2.79 15.70
C PRO A 187 -14.25 -3.96 14.71
N GLN A 188 -13.92 -5.16 15.20
CA GLN A 188 -13.91 -6.38 14.38
C GLN A 188 -15.21 -7.17 14.44
N LYS A 189 -15.91 -7.04 15.57
CA LYS A 189 -17.16 -7.76 15.79
C LYS A 189 -18.28 -7.10 14.98
N LEU A 190 -18.94 -7.88 14.15
CA LEU A 190 -20.07 -7.43 13.34
C LEU A 190 -21.13 -6.72 14.21
N GLY A 191 -21.53 -5.52 13.77
CA GLY A 191 -22.53 -4.70 14.46
C GLY A 191 -22.03 -3.94 15.67
N SER A 192 -20.73 -3.98 15.98
CA SER A 192 -20.15 -3.12 17.00
C SER A 192 -20.11 -1.67 16.45
N PRO A 193 -20.51 -0.67 17.26
CA PRO A 193 -20.50 0.73 16.83
C PRO A 193 -19.06 1.24 16.67
N PHE A 194 -18.83 2.03 15.63
CA PHE A 194 -17.62 2.82 15.50
C PHE A 194 -17.61 3.97 16.51
N PRO A 195 -16.43 4.40 17.01
CA PRO A 195 -16.34 5.55 17.89
C PRO A 195 -16.76 6.85 17.18
N ALA A 196 -17.25 7.83 17.92
CA ALA A 196 -17.77 9.09 17.37
C ALA A 196 -16.72 9.86 16.55
N ASN A 197 -15.42 9.71 16.87
CA ASN A 197 -14.30 10.34 16.15
C ASN A 197 -13.69 9.45 15.06
N PHE A 198 -14.34 8.35 14.69
CA PHE A 198 -13.79 7.41 13.70
C PHE A 198 -13.39 8.08 12.38
N GLN A 199 -14.27 8.91 11.84
CA GLN A 199 -14.00 9.62 10.58
C GLN A 199 -12.81 10.57 10.67
N ASP A 200 -12.59 11.21 11.82
CA ASP A 200 -11.42 12.08 12.02
C ASP A 200 -10.12 11.30 12.11
N VAL A 201 -10.18 10.11 12.71
CA VAL A 201 -9.04 9.15 12.69
C VAL A 201 -8.72 8.76 11.26
N VAL A 202 -9.72 8.33 10.48
CA VAL A 202 -9.55 7.96 9.07
C VAL A 202 -8.98 9.12 8.25
N LYS A 203 -9.53 10.32 8.38
CA LYS A 203 -9.00 11.52 7.70
C LYS A 203 -7.53 11.76 8.05
N THR A 204 -7.14 11.58 9.32
CA THR A 204 -5.76 11.76 9.75
C THR A 204 -4.84 10.70 9.12
N ILE A 205 -5.29 9.45 9.04
CA ILE A 205 -4.55 8.38 8.37
C ILE A 205 -4.34 8.73 6.89
N PHE A 206 -5.41 9.03 6.15
CA PHE A 206 -5.32 9.35 4.71
C PHE A 206 -4.46 10.59 4.43
N LYS A 207 -4.58 11.64 5.23
CA LYS A 207 -3.72 12.82 5.12
C LYS A 207 -2.24 12.45 5.26
N ARG A 208 -1.89 11.58 6.18
CA ARG A 208 -0.50 11.15 6.40
C ARG A 208 -0.02 10.19 5.31
N LEU A 209 -0.87 9.29 4.82
CA LEU A 209 -0.55 8.43 3.66
C LEU A 209 -0.30 9.26 2.39
N PHE A 210 -1.06 10.35 2.18
CA PHE A 210 -0.81 11.27 1.08
C PHE A 210 0.61 11.85 1.09
N ARG A 211 1.19 12.13 2.27
CA ARG A 211 2.56 12.64 2.38
C ARG A 211 3.60 11.65 1.88
N VAL A 212 3.33 10.35 2.00
CA VAL A 212 4.20 9.30 1.43
C VAL A 212 4.15 9.36 -0.10
N TYR A 213 2.97 9.45 -0.71
CA TYR A 213 2.86 9.67 -2.15
C TYR A 213 3.57 10.94 -2.59
N ALA A 214 3.36 12.05 -1.89
CA ALA A 214 4.01 13.32 -2.20
C ALA A 214 5.54 13.20 -2.16
N HIS A 215 6.10 12.53 -1.16
CA HIS A 215 7.53 12.25 -1.08
C HIS A 215 8.02 11.39 -2.25
N ILE A 216 7.29 10.32 -2.60
CA ILE A 216 7.65 9.43 -3.71
C ILE A 216 7.71 10.21 -5.03
N TYR A 217 6.68 10.98 -5.35
CA TYR A 217 6.62 11.75 -6.60
C TYR A 217 7.72 12.81 -6.69
N HIS A 218 8.02 13.52 -5.59
CA HIS A 218 9.04 14.56 -5.60
C HIS A 218 10.47 14.04 -5.55
N SER A 219 10.73 12.98 -4.78
CA SER A 219 12.10 12.54 -4.49
C SER A 219 12.52 11.28 -5.23
N HIS A 220 11.58 10.43 -5.63
CA HIS A 220 11.89 9.09 -6.16
C HIS A 220 11.26 8.78 -7.51
N PHE A 221 10.52 9.71 -8.14
CA PHE A 221 9.80 9.43 -9.39
C PHE A 221 10.72 8.94 -10.51
N GLN A 222 11.89 9.56 -10.69
CA GLN A 222 12.86 9.13 -11.69
C GLN A 222 13.35 7.69 -11.44
N LYS A 223 13.41 7.28 -10.19
CA LYS A 223 13.76 5.91 -9.82
C LYS A 223 12.63 4.94 -10.15
N ILE A 224 11.38 5.31 -9.88
CA ILE A 224 10.19 4.57 -10.27
C ILE A 224 10.17 4.34 -11.79
N VAL A 225 10.43 5.39 -12.59
CA VAL A 225 10.52 5.29 -14.06
C VAL A 225 11.64 4.33 -14.46
N SER A 226 12.81 4.40 -13.84
CA SER A 226 13.93 3.49 -14.14
C SER A 226 13.62 2.02 -13.83
N LEU A 227 12.72 1.78 -12.88
CA LEU A 227 12.21 0.45 -12.52
C LEU A 227 11.01 0.00 -13.40
N LYS A 228 10.50 0.89 -14.27
CA LYS A 228 9.30 0.69 -15.11
C LYS A 228 8.02 0.45 -14.30
N GLU A 229 7.93 1.09 -13.12
CA GLU A 229 6.80 0.97 -12.18
C GLU A 229 5.91 2.22 -12.14
N GLU A 230 6.11 3.18 -13.07
CA GLU A 230 5.34 4.43 -13.11
C GLU A 230 3.85 4.21 -13.35
N ALA A 231 3.48 3.23 -14.18
CA ALA A 231 2.09 2.91 -14.43
C ALA A 231 1.39 2.40 -13.17
N HIS A 232 2.11 1.60 -12.38
CA HIS A 232 1.61 1.08 -11.11
C HIS A 232 1.44 2.19 -10.07
N LEU A 233 2.47 3.01 -9.86
CA LEU A 233 2.39 4.19 -8.97
C LEU A 233 1.21 5.08 -9.34
N ASN A 234 1.06 5.41 -10.63
CA ASN A 234 0.01 6.29 -11.12
C ASN A 234 -1.39 5.69 -10.91
N THR A 235 -1.56 4.38 -11.12
CA THR A 235 -2.84 3.70 -10.88
C THR A 235 -3.20 3.69 -9.40
N CYS A 236 -2.25 3.35 -8.53
CA CYS A 236 -2.45 3.40 -7.07
C CYS A 236 -2.80 4.82 -6.60
N PHE A 237 -2.08 5.81 -7.08
CA PHE A 237 -2.34 7.20 -6.72
C PHE A 237 -3.67 7.71 -7.25
N LYS A 238 -4.04 7.35 -8.49
CA LYS A 238 -5.37 7.68 -9.05
C LYS A 238 -6.49 7.11 -8.20
N HIS A 239 -6.40 5.84 -7.82
CA HIS A 239 -7.36 5.20 -6.92
C HIS A 239 -7.45 5.93 -5.59
N PHE A 240 -6.31 6.23 -4.97
CA PHE A 240 -6.23 6.97 -3.71
C PHE A 240 -6.88 8.35 -3.81
N VAL A 241 -6.58 9.12 -4.85
CA VAL A 241 -7.14 10.47 -5.06
C VAL A 241 -8.65 10.41 -5.24
N LEU A 242 -9.15 9.49 -6.09
CA LEU A 242 -10.59 9.36 -6.33
C LEU A 242 -11.34 8.98 -5.05
N PHE A 243 -10.81 8.07 -4.24
CA PHE A 243 -11.42 7.68 -2.97
C PHE A 243 -11.42 8.85 -1.96
N THR A 244 -10.28 9.50 -1.78
CA THR A 244 -10.18 10.61 -0.82
C THR A 244 -11.02 11.82 -1.24
N TRP A 245 -11.23 12.02 -2.52
CA TRP A 245 -12.10 13.06 -3.07
C TRP A 245 -13.58 12.72 -2.85
N GLU A 246 -14.00 11.51 -3.17
CA GLU A 246 -15.39 11.04 -3.00
C GLU A 246 -15.88 11.26 -1.56
N PHE A 247 -15.03 10.90 -0.59
CA PHE A 247 -15.39 10.96 0.83
C PHE A 247 -14.84 12.19 1.58
N ARG A 248 -14.24 13.14 0.87
CA ARG A 248 -13.68 14.39 1.45
C ARG A 248 -12.76 14.13 2.64
N LEU A 249 -11.81 13.19 2.45
CA LEU A 249 -10.92 12.77 3.52
C LEU A 249 -9.70 13.65 3.69
N ILE A 250 -9.32 14.42 2.66
CA ILE A 250 -8.14 15.30 2.67
C ILE A 250 -8.54 16.70 2.25
N ASP A 251 -8.15 17.70 3.04
CA ASP A 251 -8.40 19.10 2.72
C ASP A 251 -7.56 19.58 1.54
N LYS A 252 -8.08 20.52 0.75
CA LYS A 252 -7.40 21.06 -0.44
C LYS A 252 -6.00 21.60 -0.14
N GLY A 253 -5.79 22.23 1.01
CA GLY A 253 -4.48 22.74 1.41
C GLY A 253 -3.42 21.65 1.61
N GLU A 254 -3.83 20.49 2.08
CA GLU A 254 -2.92 19.33 2.26
C GLU A 254 -2.54 18.68 0.91
N LEU A 255 -3.37 18.86 -0.14
CA LEU A 255 -3.11 18.34 -1.48
C LEU A 255 -2.13 19.20 -2.29
N ALA A 256 -1.78 20.39 -1.80
CA ALA A 256 -0.94 21.36 -2.50
C ALA A 256 0.39 20.81 -3.06
N PRO A 257 1.12 19.88 -2.39
CA PRO A 257 2.35 19.31 -2.94
C PRO A 257 2.20 18.60 -4.29
N LEU A 258 1.01 18.05 -4.59
CA LEU A 258 0.70 17.35 -5.84
C LEU A 258 -0.55 17.92 -6.52
N GLN A 259 -0.83 19.20 -6.32
CA GLN A 259 -2.07 19.83 -6.77
C GLN A 259 -2.36 19.61 -8.25
N GLU A 260 -1.40 19.90 -9.13
CA GLU A 260 -1.58 19.74 -10.58
C GLU A 260 -1.90 18.31 -10.99
N LEU A 261 -1.23 17.33 -10.36
CA LEU A 261 -1.48 15.92 -10.61
C LEU A 261 -2.87 15.49 -10.10
N VAL A 262 -3.26 15.95 -8.92
CA VAL A 262 -4.60 15.70 -8.35
C VAL A 262 -5.68 16.29 -9.25
N GLU A 263 -5.53 17.55 -9.68
CA GLU A 263 -6.49 18.21 -10.57
C GLU A 263 -6.62 17.48 -11.91
N SER A 264 -5.51 17.03 -12.50
CA SER A 264 -5.55 16.25 -13.75
C SER A 264 -6.32 14.92 -13.59
N ILE A 265 -6.18 14.23 -12.45
CA ILE A 265 -6.90 12.99 -12.15
C ILE A 265 -8.41 13.24 -11.99
N LEU A 266 -8.78 14.35 -11.37
CA LEU A 266 -10.19 14.67 -11.10
C LEU A 266 -10.94 15.18 -12.34
N GLN A 267 -10.24 15.76 -13.32
CA GLN A 267 -10.81 16.23 -14.58
C GLN A 267 -11.02 15.12 -15.62
N CYS A 268 -10.28 14.02 -15.50
CA CYS A 268 -10.46 12.83 -16.33
C CYS A 268 -11.60 11.95 -15.82
#